data_9db641e08064bf8f78c381f5dbcb907d
#
_entry.id   9db641e08064bf8f78c381f5dbcb907d
#
_cell.length_a   1.000
_cell.length_b   1.000
_cell.length_c   1.000
_cell.angle_alpha   90.00
_cell.angle_beta   90.00
_cell.angle_gamma   90.00
#
_symmetry.space_group_name_H-M   'P 1'
#
loop_
_entity.id
_entity.type
_entity.pdbx_description
1 polymer ?
#
loop_
_entity_poly.entity_id
_entity_poly.type
_entity_poly.pdbx_seq_one_letter_code
_entity_poly.pdbx_strand_id
1 'polypeptide(L)'
;FLAVGTPQKRGEFAADVSAIESVVASLGPMINRPAVILGKSTVPVGTAHEMRALARSLSPAGDQLDLGWNPEFLREGHAIKDTLEPDRLVVGVADDGTGQAESVAREVYADLLDNGVPLLVTDLATAELAKTAANAFLATKISFINAIAEVCEAAGADVVQLADAMGYDSRIGRAFLNAGLGFGGGCLPKDIRAFMARAGELGAAQALTFLREVDSINMRRRTQMVEMVKSSCGELLGAHVAVLGAAFKPDSDDVRDSPALNVAGQLQLQGAPVNAYDPK
;
A
#
# COMPACT_ATOMS: atom_id res chain seq x y z
N PHE A 1 -16.13 -0.11 -12.83
CA PHE A 1 -15.10 0.00 -11.80
C PHE A 1 -14.27 1.27 -11.98
N LEU A 2 -13.96 1.94 -10.85
CA LEU A 2 -13.12 3.13 -10.80
C LEU A 2 -11.76 2.71 -10.19
N ALA A 3 -10.74 2.57 -11.04
CA ALA A 3 -9.44 2.00 -10.68
C ALA A 3 -8.29 2.86 -11.22
N VAL A 4 -8.21 4.11 -10.78
CA VAL A 4 -7.17 5.06 -11.18
C VAL A 4 -6.14 5.26 -10.07
N GLY A 5 -4.92 5.67 -10.43
CA GLY A 5 -3.86 5.90 -9.46
C GLY A 5 -4.16 7.07 -8.52
N THR A 6 -3.71 6.93 -7.27
CA THR A 6 -3.76 7.98 -6.24
C THR A 6 -2.34 8.23 -5.73
N PRO A 7 -1.51 8.97 -6.50
CA PRO A 7 -0.15 9.27 -6.09
C PRO A 7 -0.14 10.19 -4.88
N GLN A 8 1.01 10.31 -4.24
CA GLN A 8 1.23 11.31 -3.20
C GLN A 8 1.29 12.71 -3.84
N LYS A 9 0.67 13.71 -3.22
CA LYS A 9 0.80 15.11 -3.64
C LYS A 9 2.26 15.53 -3.57
N ARG A 10 2.69 16.34 -4.55
CA ARG A 10 4.08 16.76 -4.63
C ARG A 10 4.45 17.63 -3.43
N GLY A 11 5.44 17.20 -2.66
CA GLY A 11 5.93 17.92 -1.47
C GLY A 11 5.08 17.75 -0.21
N GLU A 12 4.06 16.90 -0.24
CA GLU A 12 3.16 16.64 0.89
C GLU A 12 3.03 15.13 1.13
N PHE A 13 2.52 14.73 2.28
CA PHE A 13 2.19 13.33 2.59
C PHE A 13 0.78 12.93 2.12
N ALA A 14 -0.08 13.90 1.86
CA ALA A 14 -1.46 13.67 1.43
C ALA A 14 -1.53 12.96 0.06
N ALA A 15 -2.55 12.14 -0.14
CA ALA A 15 -2.84 11.53 -1.44
C ALA A 15 -3.48 12.55 -2.39
N ASP A 16 -3.16 12.43 -3.67
CA ASP A 16 -3.80 13.18 -4.74
C ASP A 16 -4.96 12.35 -5.32
N VAL A 17 -6.18 12.80 -5.07
CA VAL A 17 -7.42 12.17 -5.56
C VAL A 17 -8.00 12.84 -6.81
N SER A 18 -7.32 13.83 -7.36
CA SER A 18 -7.79 14.61 -8.51
C SER A 18 -8.14 13.76 -9.75
N ALA A 19 -7.41 12.66 -9.96
CA ALA A 19 -7.72 11.72 -11.04
C ALA A 19 -9.07 11.03 -10.82
N ILE A 20 -9.43 10.69 -9.60
CA ILE A 20 -10.73 10.09 -9.24
C ILE A 20 -11.84 11.11 -9.48
N GLU A 21 -11.67 12.33 -8.95
CA GLU A 21 -12.62 13.42 -9.14
C GLU A 21 -12.86 13.71 -10.62
N SER A 22 -11.79 13.78 -11.42
CA SER A 22 -11.87 14.01 -12.86
C SER A 22 -12.65 12.91 -13.60
N VAL A 23 -12.42 11.65 -13.25
CA VAL A 23 -13.16 10.52 -13.85
C VAL A 23 -14.64 10.59 -13.45
N VAL A 24 -14.94 10.81 -12.17
CA VAL A 24 -16.34 10.93 -11.71
C VAL A 24 -17.04 12.13 -12.37
N ALA A 25 -16.36 13.27 -12.47
CA ALA A 25 -16.90 14.46 -13.15
C ALA A 25 -17.14 14.24 -14.65
N SER A 26 -16.31 13.43 -15.30
CA SER A 26 -16.48 13.11 -16.73
C SER A 26 -17.57 12.06 -16.96
N LEU A 27 -17.71 11.08 -16.09
CA LEU A 27 -18.68 9.99 -16.23
C LEU A 27 -20.08 10.40 -15.78
N GLY A 28 -20.20 11.20 -14.73
CA GLY A 28 -21.48 11.57 -14.11
C GLY A 28 -22.51 12.06 -15.15
N PRO A 29 -22.21 13.06 -15.99
CA PRO A 29 -23.15 13.55 -16.99
C PRO A 29 -23.58 12.54 -18.06
N MET A 30 -22.82 11.46 -18.25
CA MET A 30 -23.10 10.42 -19.25
C MET A 30 -24.03 9.32 -18.72
N ILE A 31 -24.18 9.21 -17.41
CA ILE A 31 -24.99 8.15 -16.77
C ILE A 31 -26.43 8.65 -16.65
N ASN A 32 -27.30 8.16 -17.52
CA ASN A 32 -28.71 8.57 -17.62
C ASN A 32 -29.71 7.45 -17.26
N ARG A 33 -29.22 6.38 -16.65
CA ARG A 33 -30.01 5.21 -16.21
C ARG A 33 -29.43 4.67 -14.88
N PRO A 34 -30.17 3.80 -14.16
CA PRO A 34 -29.66 3.16 -12.97
C PRO A 34 -28.30 2.50 -13.21
N ALA A 35 -27.33 2.80 -12.36
CA ALA A 35 -25.97 2.29 -12.48
C ALA A 35 -25.27 2.25 -11.11
N VAL A 36 -24.24 1.42 -10.99
CA VAL A 36 -23.38 1.37 -9.82
C VAL A 36 -21.93 1.61 -10.23
N ILE A 37 -21.25 2.50 -9.52
CA ILE A 37 -19.80 2.68 -9.59
C ILE A 37 -19.17 1.98 -8.39
N LEU A 38 -18.22 1.07 -8.62
CA LEU A 38 -17.43 0.46 -7.57
C LEU A 38 -16.01 1.03 -7.60
N GLY A 39 -15.64 1.81 -6.59
CA GLY A 39 -14.29 2.36 -6.42
C GLY A 39 -13.31 1.29 -5.93
N LYS A 40 -12.19 1.13 -6.63
CA LYS A 40 -11.14 0.16 -6.28
C LYS A 40 -9.85 0.81 -5.79
N SER A 41 -9.63 2.07 -6.12
CA SER A 41 -8.42 2.80 -5.75
C SER A 41 -8.24 2.91 -4.24
N THR A 42 -6.99 2.92 -3.78
CA THR A 42 -6.68 3.24 -2.37
C THR A 42 -6.81 4.74 -2.16
N VAL A 43 -7.71 5.16 -1.28
CA VAL A 43 -8.05 6.57 -1.05
C VAL A 43 -8.04 6.92 0.43
N PRO A 44 -7.90 8.21 0.77
CA PRO A 44 -8.17 8.71 2.11
C PRO A 44 -9.64 8.48 2.50
N VAL A 45 -9.87 8.14 3.76
CA VAL A 45 -11.23 7.94 4.28
C VAL A 45 -12.09 9.19 4.08
N GLY A 46 -13.32 9.00 3.60
CA GLY A 46 -14.28 10.03 3.26
C GLY A 46 -14.38 10.33 1.76
N THR A 47 -13.39 9.93 0.95
CA THR A 47 -13.38 10.13 -0.51
C THR A 47 -14.59 9.46 -1.17
N ALA A 48 -14.93 8.25 -0.78
CA ALA A 48 -16.06 7.51 -1.36
C ALA A 48 -17.38 8.26 -1.18
N HIS A 49 -17.60 8.86 -0.01
CA HIS A 49 -18.78 9.65 0.28
C HIS A 49 -18.85 10.91 -0.59
N GLU A 50 -17.73 11.63 -0.72
CA GLU A 50 -17.61 12.82 -1.57
C GLU A 50 -17.86 12.48 -3.04
N MET A 51 -17.25 11.40 -3.54
CA MET A 51 -17.41 10.95 -4.93
C MET A 51 -18.84 10.48 -5.22
N ARG A 52 -19.51 9.85 -4.26
CA ARG A 52 -20.92 9.47 -4.39
C ARG A 52 -21.81 10.70 -4.52
N ALA A 53 -21.62 11.70 -3.69
CA ALA A 53 -22.35 12.96 -3.76
C ALA A 53 -22.11 13.69 -5.10
N LEU A 54 -20.84 13.78 -5.53
CA LEU A 54 -20.46 14.38 -6.79
C LEU A 54 -21.10 13.64 -7.98
N ALA A 55 -20.99 12.31 -8.03
CA ALA A 55 -21.55 11.49 -9.10
C ALA A 55 -23.06 11.69 -9.26
N ARG A 56 -23.80 11.65 -8.14
CA ARG A 56 -25.26 11.87 -8.13
C ARG A 56 -25.64 13.28 -8.57
N SER A 57 -24.90 14.30 -8.15
CA SER A 57 -25.18 15.69 -8.52
C SER A 57 -25.01 15.98 -10.00
N LEU A 58 -24.13 15.23 -10.66
CA LEU A 58 -23.82 15.41 -12.08
C LEU A 58 -24.64 14.49 -13.01
N SER A 59 -25.15 13.38 -12.46
CA SER A 59 -25.81 12.36 -13.26
C SER A 59 -27.28 12.71 -13.53
N PRO A 60 -27.74 12.62 -14.78
CA PRO A 60 -29.18 12.65 -15.10
C PRO A 60 -29.99 11.55 -14.42
N ALA A 61 -29.37 10.44 -14.02
CA ALA A 61 -30.01 9.38 -13.24
C ALA A 61 -30.21 9.76 -11.75
N GLY A 62 -29.53 10.80 -11.27
CA GLY A 62 -29.68 11.29 -9.89
C GLY A 62 -29.44 10.19 -8.86
N ASP A 63 -30.39 10.00 -7.95
CA ASP A 63 -30.32 9.00 -6.86
C ASP A 63 -30.35 7.53 -7.35
N GLN A 64 -30.65 7.28 -8.62
CA GLN A 64 -30.56 5.95 -9.22
C GLN A 64 -29.10 5.57 -9.56
N LEU A 65 -28.17 6.52 -9.49
CA LEU A 65 -26.74 6.23 -9.52
C LEU A 65 -26.25 5.97 -8.09
N ASP A 66 -25.69 4.78 -7.89
CA ASP A 66 -25.04 4.44 -6.63
C ASP A 66 -23.53 4.34 -6.77
N LEU A 67 -22.80 4.56 -5.67
CA LEU A 67 -21.35 4.37 -5.60
C LEU A 67 -21.01 3.65 -4.31
N GLY A 68 -20.37 2.49 -4.45
CA GLY A 68 -19.77 1.74 -3.37
C GLY A 68 -18.24 1.76 -3.45
N TRP A 69 -17.57 1.36 -2.38
CA TRP A 69 -16.13 1.24 -2.35
C TRP A 69 -15.69 -0.20 -2.14
N ASN A 70 -14.94 -0.72 -3.11
CA ASN A 70 -14.47 -2.10 -3.13
C ASN A 70 -12.94 -2.11 -3.27
N PRO A 71 -12.20 -1.84 -2.17
CA PRO A 71 -10.75 -1.81 -2.21
C PRO A 71 -10.16 -3.15 -2.68
N GLU A 72 -9.02 -3.08 -3.35
CA GLU A 72 -8.26 -4.26 -3.76
C GLU A 72 -7.16 -4.58 -2.72
N PHE A 73 -6.78 -5.85 -2.63
CA PHE A 73 -5.70 -6.33 -1.76
C PHE A 73 -4.67 -7.12 -2.56
N LEU A 74 -4.48 -6.74 -3.84
CA LEU A 74 -3.60 -7.42 -4.78
C LEU A 74 -2.13 -7.18 -4.43
N ARG A 75 -1.33 -8.21 -4.64
CA ARG A 75 0.13 -8.13 -4.56
C ARG A 75 0.69 -7.96 -5.96
N GLU A 76 1.53 -6.98 -6.15
CA GLU A 76 2.27 -6.82 -7.39
C GLU A 76 3.10 -8.08 -7.68
N GLY A 77 3.15 -8.49 -8.95
CA GLY A 77 3.70 -9.81 -9.36
C GLY A 77 2.72 -10.98 -9.20
N HIS A 78 1.66 -10.84 -8.41
CA HIS A 78 0.66 -11.88 -8.14
C HIS A 78 -0.78 -11.44 -8.43
N ALA A 79 -0.98 -10.31 -9.12
CA ALA A 79 -2.29 -9.68 -9.28
C ALA A 79 -3.36 -10.59 -9.91
N ILE A 80 -2.99 -11.42 -10.89
CA ILE A 80 -3.93 -12.36 -11.53
C ILE A 80 -4.39 -13.39 -10.49
N LYS A 81 -3.46 -14.02 -9.77
CA LYS A 81 -3.78 -15.01 -8.74
C LYS A 81 -4.65 -14.40 -7.66
N ASP A 82 -4.25 -13.24 -7.13
CA ASP A 82 -4.96 -12.56 -6.04
C ASP A 82 -6.34 -12.03 -6.49
N THR A 83 -6.57 -11.86 -7.81
CA THR A 83 -7.89 -11.51 -8.35
C THR A 83 -8.80 -12.75 -8.46
N LEU A 84 -8.24 -13.90 -8.84
CA LEU A 84 -8.98 -15.13 -9.03
C LEU A 84 -9.18 -15.94 -7.75
N GLU A 85 -8.28 -15.76 -6.79
CA GLU A 85 -8.27 -16.46 -5.50
C GLU A 85 -8.01 -15.47 -4.35
N PRO A 86 -8.87 -14.46 -4.16
CA PRO A 86 -8.65 -13.47 -3.10
C PRO A 86 -8.94 -14.08 -1.73
N ASP A 87 -8.17 -13.67 -0.71
CA ASP A 87 -8.43 -14.08 0.69
C ASP A 87 -9.79 -13.56 1.18
N ARG A 88 -10.25 -12.45 0.65
CA ARG A 88 -11.51 -11.77 1.00
C ARG A 88 -11.89 -10.71 -0.01
N LEU A 89 -13.17 -10.39 -0.05
CA LEU A 89 -13.73 -9.20 -0.70
C LEU A 89 -14.27 -8.25 0.36
N VAL A 90 -14.07 -6.95 0.17
CA VAL A 90 -14.65 -5.90 1.03
C VAL A 90 -15.44 -4.95 0.15
N VAL A 91 -16.67 -4.66 0.54
CA VAL A 91 -17.52 -3.70 -0.16
C VAL A 91 -18.14 -2.74 0.85
N GLY A 92 -17.76 -1.47 0.73
CA GLY A 92 -18.37 -0.37 1.44
C GLY A 92 -19.62 0.11 0.72
N VAL A 93 -20.70 0.24 1.46
CA VAL A 93 -22.00 0.73 0.96
C VAL A 93 -22.42 1.95 1.77
N ALA A 94 -23.33 2.75 1.21
CA ALA A 94 -23.89 3.88 1.96
C ALA A 94 -25.01 3.42 2.88
N ASP A 95 -25.11 4.05 4.06
CA ASP A 95 -26.07 3.69 5.11
C ASP A 95 -27.51 4.22 4.86
N ASP A 96 -27.77 4.86 3.73
CA ASP A 96 -29.05 5.49 3.42
C ASP A 96 -30.14 4.53 2.91
N GLY A 97 -29.84 3.24 2.84
CA GLY A 97 -30.78 2.21 2.41
C GLY A 97 -31.20 2.29 0.92
N THR A 98 -30.61 3.20 0.15
CA THR A 98 -30.95 3.41 -1.26
C THR A 98 -29.95 2.75 -2.23
N GLY A 99 -28.88 2.15 -1.69
CA GLY A 99 -27.75 1.66 -2.47
C GLY A 99 -27.98 0.29 -3.10
N GLN A 100 -27.42 0.10 -4.31
CA GLN A 100 -27.39 -1.17 -5.04
C GLN A 100 -25.98 -1.77 -5.08
N ALA A 101 -24.99 -1.12 -4.47
CA ALA A 101 -23.58 -1.52 -4.56
C ALA A 101 -23.34 -2.92 -4.04
N GLU A 102 -24.01 -3.35 -2.94
CA GLU A 102 -23.89 -4.70 -2.44
C GLU A 102 -24.45 -5.74 -3.41
N SER A 103 -25.69 -5.54 -3.91
CA SER A 103 -26.30 -6.51 -4.81
C SER A 103 -25.51 -6.70 -6.10
N VAL A 104 -25.03 -5.59 -6.67
CA VAL A 104 -24.17 -5.61 -7.87
C VAL A 104 -22.82 -6.26 -7.59
N ALA A 105 -22.22 -5.98 -6.45
CA ALA A 105 -20.96 -6.64 -6.06
C ALA A 105 -21.14 -8.16 -5.90
N ARG A 106 -22.24 -8.61 -5.29
CA ARG A 106 -22.57 -10.04 -5.16
C ARG A 106 -22.77 -10.70 -6.53
N GLU A 107 -23.39 -10.03 -7.47
CA GLU A 107 -23.56 -10.53 -8.84
C GLU A 107 -22.21 -10.61 -9.57
N VAL A 108 -21.40 -9.55 -9.52
CA VAL A 108 -20.09 -9.48 -10.19
C VAL A 108 -19.11 -10.52 -9.64
N TYR A 109 -19.15 -10.81 -8.34
CA TYR A 109 -18.26 -11.74 -7.68
C TYR A 109 -18.91 -13.10 -7.37
N ALA A 110 -20.02 -13.44 -8.02
CA ALA A 110 -20.80 -14.66 -7.73
C ALA A 110 -19.92 -15.91 -7.72
N ASP A 111 -19.09 -16.11 -8.76
CA ASP A 111 -18.21 -17.28 -8.87
C ASP A 111 -17.21 -17.38 -7.70
N LEU A 112 -16.69 -16.24 -7.21
CA LEU A 112 -15.78 -16.23 -6.05
C LEU A 112 -16.51 -16.55 -4.76
N LEU A 113 -17.73 -16.04 -4.60
CA LEU A 113 -18.57 -16.28 -3.42
C LEU A 113 -19.02 -17.75 -3.37
N ASP A 114 -19.39 -18.33 -4.52
CA ASP A 114 -19.75 -19.75 -4.63
C ASP A 114 -18.57 -20.66 -4.30
N ASN A 115 -17.34 -20.20 -4.55
CA ASN A 115 -16.10 -20.88 -4.16
C ASN A 115 -15.69 -20.62 -2.70
N GLY A 116 -16.53 -19.94 -1.90
CA GLY A 116 -16.33 -19.75 -0.47
C GLY A 116 -15.48 -18.56 -0.08
N VAL A 117 -15.15 -17.64 -1.01
CA VAL A 117 -14.46 -16.39 -0.67
C VAL A 117 -15.39 -15.52 0.18
N PRO A 118 -14.97 -15.06 1.38
CA PRO A 118 -15.80 -14.22 2.21
C PRO A 118 -15.99 -12.83 1.62
N LEU A 119 -17.24 -12.34 1.61
CA LEU A 119 -17.59 -10.96 1.32
C LEU A 119 -17.95 -10.22 2.61
N LEU A 120 -17.16 -9.21 2.95
CA LEU A 120 -17.44 -8.32 4.06
C LEU A 120 -18.12 -7.06 3.51
N VAL A 121 -19.37 -6.90 3.86
CA VAL A 121 -20.14 -5.67 3.56
C VAL A 121 -20.05 -4.77 4.78
N THR A 122 -19.71 -3.50 4.55
CA THR A 122 -19.51 -2.50 5.59
C THR A 122 -19.92 -1.12 5.10
N ASP A 123 -19.76 -0.07 5.91
CA ASP A 123 -19.91 1.32 5.48
C ASP A 123 -18.73 1.75 4.59
N LEU A 124 -18.89 2.87 3.88
CA LEU A 124 -17.88 3.40 2.96
C LEU A 124 -16.56 3.70 3.66
N ALA A 125 -16.60 4.35 4.82
CA ALA A 125 -15.41 4.76 5.55
C ALA A 125 -14.61 3.55 6.06
N THR A 126 -15.29 2.52 6.57
CA THR A 126 -14.65 1.29 7.01
C THR A 126 -13.98 0.55 5.84
N ALA A 127 -14.61 0.50 4.66
CA ALA A 127 -14.01 -0.11 3.48
C ALA A 127 -12.72 0.61 3.04
N GLU A 128 -12.73 1.95 3.03
CA GLU A 128 -11.55 2.77 2.72
C GLU A 128 -10.42 2.53 3.75
N LEU A 129 -10.77 2.55 5.04
CA LEU A 129 -9.81 2.33 6.13
C LEU A 129 -9.24 0.91 6.13
N ALA A 130 -10.01 -0.11 5.76
CA ALA A 130 -9.55 -1.50 5.75
C ALA A 130 -8.30 -1.70 4.89
N LYS A 131 -8.22 -1.02 3.73
CA LYS A 131 -7.05 -1.08 2.84
C LYS A 131 -5.84 -0.38 3.45
N THR A 132 -6.00 0.86 3.89
CA THR A 132 -4.89 1.65 4.43
C THR A 132 -4.38 1.09 5.74
N ALA A 133 -5.25 0.61 6.62
CA ALA A 133 -4.87 -0.04 7.87
C ALA A 133 -4.12 -1.36 7.62
N ALA A 134 -4.57 -2.18 6.67
CA ALA A 134 -3.85 -3.41 6.30
C ALA A 134 -2.43 -3.10 5.80
N ASN A 135 -2.27 -2.14 4.91
CA ASN A 135 -0.95 -1.74 4.41
C ASN A 135 -0.07 -1.15 5.52
N ALA A 136 -0.62 -0.34 6.42
CA ALA A 136 0.10 0.19 7.58
C ALA A 136 0.58 -0.92 8.52
N PHE A 137 -0.24 -1.94 8.76
CA PHE A 137 0.14 -3.08 9.58
C PHE A 137 1.25 -3.92 8.93
N LEU A 138 1.17 -4.18 7.62
CA LEU A 138 2.21 -4.89 6.89
C LEU A 138 3.54 -4.14 6.90
N ALA A 139 3.52 -2.82 6.70
CA ALA A 139 4.70 -1.97 6.82
C ALA A 139 5.29 -2.02 8.25
N THR A 140 4.43 -2.03 9.27
CA THR A 140 4.85 -2.15 10.67
C THR A 140 5.54 -3.48 10.93
N LYS A 141 5.04 -4.60 10.42
CA LYS A 141 5.70 -5.92 10.55
C LYS A 141 7.11 -5.92 9.97
N ILE A 142 7.30 -5.31 8.78
CA ILE A 142 8.62 -5.24 8.14
C ILE A 142 9.58 -4.34 8.95
N SER A 143 9.13 -3.16 9.37
CA SER A 143 9.97 -2.28 10.18
C SER A 143 10.25 -2.86 11.56
N PHE A 144 9.29 -3.56 12.17
CA PHE A 144 9.48 -4.26 13.44
C PHE A 144 10.61 -5.29 13.33
N ILE A 145 10.55 -6.20 12.35
CA ILE A 145 11.60 -7.23 12.25
C ILE A 145 12.95 -6.63 11.86
N ASN A 146 12.97 -5.53 11.12
CA ASN A 146 14.19 -4.80 10.81
C ASN A 146 14.83 -4.17 12.08
N ALA A 147 14.01 -3.61 12.96
CA ALA A 147 14.50 -3.11 14.26
C ALA A 147 15.00 -4.25 15.15
N ILE A 148 14.30 -5.39 15.16
CA ILE A 148 14.73 -6.58 15.91
C ILE A 148 16.02 -7.16 15.32
N ALA A 149 16.26 -7.06 14.01
CA ALA A 149 17.53 -7.48 13.41
C ALA A 149 18.72 -6.69 13.99
N GLU A 150 18.57 -5.39 14.23
CA GLU A 150 19.61 -4.57 14.88
C GLU A 150 19.91 -5.08 16.29
N VAL A 151 18.87 -5.48 17.04
CA VAL A 151 19.05 -6.07 18.38
C VAL A 151 19.74 -7.45 18.29
N CYS A 152 19.37 -8.27 17.32
CA CYS A 152 20.00 -9.57 17.08
C CYS A 152 21.49 -9.41 16.75
N GLU A 153 21.85 -8.46 15.89
CA GLU A 153 23.24 -8.15 15.55
C GLU A 153 24.04 -7.77 16.80
N ALA A 154 23.49 -6.92 17.67
CA ALA A 154 24.13 -6.50 18.92
C ALA A 154 24.25 -7.64 19.96
N ALA A 155 23.30 -8.57 19.98
CA ALA A 155 23.23 -9.67 20.92
C ALA A 155 23.93 -10.97 20.45
N GLY A 156 24.36 -11.02 19.17
CA GLY A 156 24.88 -12.25 18.54
C GLY A 156 23.78 -13.28 18.25
N ALA A 157 22.53 -12.86 18.07
CA ALA A 157 21.39 -13.72 17.76
C ALA A 157 21.11 -13.76 16.25
N ASP A 158 20.35 -14.77 15.81
CA ASP A 158 19.92 -14.94 14.43
C ASP A 158 18.47 -14.46 14.24
N VAL A 159 18.29 -13.41 13.47
CA VAL A 159 16.96 -12.82 13.20
C VAL A 159 16.04 -13.74 12.40
N VAL A 160 16.60 -14.64 11.57
CA VAL A 160 15.78 -15.59 10.78
C VAL A 160 15.15 -16.62 11.70
N GLN A 161 15.97 -17.23 12.59
CA GLN A 161 15.48 -18.18 13.59
C GLN A 161 14.50 -17.53 14.56
N LEU A 162 14.76 -16.29 14.95
CA LEU A 162 13.85 -15.52 15.82
C LEU A 162 12.52 -15.29 15.12
N ALA A 163 12.54 -14.86 13.85
CA ALA A 163 11.32 -14.63 13.04
C ALA A 163 10.53 -15.93 12.84
N ASP A 164 11.22 -17.05 12.66
CA ASP A 164 10.58 -18.37 12.54
C ASP A 164 9.91 -18.75 13.87
N ALA A 165 10.62 -18.60 15.00
CA ALA A 165 10.07 -18.88 16.33
C ALA A 165 8.82 -18.02 16.62
N MET A 166 8.86 -16.73 16.31
CA MET A 166 7.70 -15.84 16.42
C MET A 166 6.56 -16.25 15.48
N GLY A 167 6.90 -16.71 14.29
CA GLY A 167 5.95 -17.07 13.25
C GLY A 167 5.11 -18.31 13.55
N TYR A 168 5.56 -19.18 14.47
CA TYR A 168 4.78 -20.32 14.97
C TYR A 168 3.58 -19.89 15.83
N ASP A 169 3.60 -18.71 16.42
CA ASP A 169 2.40 -18.16 17.07
C ASP A 169 1.40 -17.72 15.99
N SER A 170 0.25 -18.38 15.92
CA SER A 170 -0.81 -18.08 14.93
C SER A 170 -1.36 -16.65 15.02
N ARG A 171 -1.20 -15.99 16.16
CA ARG A 171 -1.59 -14.57 16.35
C ARG A 171 -0.63 -13.62 15.66
N ILE A 172 0.61 -14.05 15.38
CA ILE A 172 1.67 -13.27 14.74
C ILE A 172 1.81 -13.67 13.27
N GLY A 173 2.03 -14.94 13.01
CA GLY A 173 2.29 -15.52 11.68
C GLY A 173 3.63 -15.08 11.09
N ARG A 174 4.25 -15.95 10.27
CA ARG A 174 5.60 -15.77 9.71
C ARG A 174 5.68 -14.70 8.61
N ALA A 175 4.58 -14.52 7.86
CA ALA A 175 4.55 -13.60 6.71
C ALA A 175 4.91 -12.16 7.10
N PHE A 176 5.68 -11.48 6.25
CA PHE A 176 6.18 -10.11 6.46
C PHE A 176 7.18 -9.94 7.62
N LEU A 177 7.78 -11.02 8.12
CA LEU A 177 8.85 -10.99 9.12
C LEU A 177 10.22 -11.35 8.51
N ASN A 178 10.53 -10.89 7.31
CA ASN A 178 11.86 -11.01 6.71
C ASN A 178 12.61 -9.69 6.87
N ALA A 179 13.71 -9.70 7.61
CA ALA A 179 14.60 -8.55 7.73
C ALA A 179 15.37 -8.32 6.43
N GLY A 180 15.66 -7.05 6.10
CA GLY A 180 16.37 -6.66 4.89
C GLY A 180 16.56 -5.15 4.76
N LEU A 181 16.60 -4.65 3.52
CA LEU A 181 16.76 -3.21 3.23
C LEU A 181 15.53 -2.36 3.51
N GLY A 182 14.45 -2.97 3.95
CA GLY A 182 13.16 -2.31 4.15
C GLY A 182 12.22 -2.49 2.95
N PHE A 183 11.06 -1.86 3.05
CA PHE A 183 10.06 -1.87 1.99
C PHE A 183 10.19 -0.66 1.06
N GLY A 184 9.73 -0.85 -0.18
CA GLY A 184 9.62 0.17 -1.21
C GLY A 184 8.34 -0.04 -2.01
N GLY A 185 8.38 0.29 -3.30
CA GLY A 185 7.26 0.15 -4.20
C GLY A 185 6.26 1.30 -4.14
N GLY A 186 5.30 1.26 -5.03
CA GLY A 186 4.29 2.30 -5.20
C GLY A 186 3.16 2.29 -4.15
N CYS A 187 3.15 1.37 -3.17
CA CYS A 187 2.03 1.19 -2.24
C CYS A 187 2.39 1.54 -0.79
N LEU A 188 3.19 0.72 -0.10
CA LEU A 188 3.39 0.85 1.33
C LEU A 188 3.90 2.24 1.75
N PRO A 189 4.96 2.82 1.13
CA PRO A 189 5.47 4.11 1.57
C PRO A 189 4.44 5.24 1.44
N LYS A 190 3.75 5.31 0.30
CA LYS A 190 2.75 6.37 0.07
C LYS A 190 1.52 6.20 0.98
N ASP A 191 1.07 4.94 1.18
CA ASP A 191 -0.17 4.68 1.92
C ASP A 191 -0.03 4.99 3.41
N ILE A 192 1.10 4.65 4.04
CA ILE A 192 1.34 5.01 5.45
C ILE A 192 1.44 6.53 5.64
N ARG A 193 2.09 7.24 4.69
CA ARG A 193 2.21 8.71 4.74
C ARG A 193 0.85 9.38 4.52
N ALA A 194 0.09 8.93 3.53
CA ALA A 194 -1.27 9.43 3.28
C ALA A 194 -2.21 9.15 4.46
N PHE A 195 -2.08 7.98 5.09
CA PHE A 195 -2.87 7.63 6.27
C PHE A 195 -2.56 8.53 7.46
N MET A 196 -1.28 8.82 7.73
CA MET A 196 -0.89 9.78 8.77
C MET A 196 -1.42 11.19 8.48
N ALA A 197 -1.32 11.65 7.22
CA ALA A 197 -1.83 12.96 6.82
C ALA A 197 -3.35 13.05 7.04
N ARG A 198 -4.10 12.05 6.57
CA ARG A 198 -5.55 12.02 6.73
C ARG A 198 -5.99 11.94 8.19
N ALA A 199 -5.31 11.13 9.01
CA ALA A 199 -5.57 11.09 10.45
C ALA A 199 -5.38 12.47 11.11
N GLY A 200 -4.38 13.24 10.67
CA GLY A 200 -4.17 14.63 11.11
C GLY A 200 -5.33 15.53 10.75
N GLU A 201 -5.82 15.48 9.52
CA GLU A 201 -6.99 16.24 9.04
C GLU A 201 -8.27 15.93 9.84
N LEU A 202 -8.41 14.67 10.27
CA LEU A 202 -9.53 14.19 11.09
C LEU A 202 -9.36 14.47 12.58
N GLY A 203 -8.28 15.11 13.02
CA GLY A 203 -8.00 15.37 14.44
C GLY A 203 -7.45 14.17 15.21
N ALA A 204 -7.10 13.07 14.53
CA ALA A 204 -6.59 11.82 15.10
C ALA A 204 -5.07 11.64 14.94
N ALA A 205 -4.29 12.71 14.75
CA ALA A 205 -2.86 12.66 14.49
C ALA A 205 -2.05 11.82 15.50
N GLN A 206 -2.44 11.85 16.77
CA GLN A 206 -1.76 11.13 17.84
C GLN A 206 -1.90 9.60 17.71
N ALA A 207 -2.98 9.11 17.15
CA ALA A 207 -3.25 7.68 17.01
C ALA A 207 -2.24 6.97 16.11
N LEU A 208 -1.69 7.66 15.11
CA LEU A 208 -0.79 7.10 14.11
C LEU A 208 0.67 7.58 14.24
N THR A 209 1.06 8.17 15.38
CA THR A 209 2.43 8.63 15.60
C THR A 209 3.48 7.51 15.46
N PHE A 210 3.13 6.27 15.80
CA PHE A 210 4.01 5.12 15.66
C PHE A 210 4.42 4.85 14.19
N LEU A 211 3.58 5.22 13.21
CA LEU A 211 3.90 5.06 11.78
C LEU A 211 5.06 5.96 11.32
N ARG A 212 5.33 7.04 12.05
CA ARG A 212 6.54 7.86 11.80
C ARG A 212 7.80 7.07 12.11
N GLU A 213 7.78 6.29 13.21
CA GLU A 213 8.90 5.41 13.55
C GLU A 213 9.01 4.24 12.57
N VAL A 214 7.89 3.71 12.09
CA VAL A 214 7.87 2.68 11.04
C VAL A 214 8.57 3.18 9.77
N ASP A 215 8.25 4.39 9.30
CA ASP A 215 8.90 5.00 8.13
C ASP A 215 10.38 5.35 8.41
N SER A 216 10.69 5.86 9.60
CA SER A 216 12.05 6.18 10.05
C SER A 216 12.95 4.94 10.09
N ILE A 217 12.48 3.83 10.68
CA ILE A 217 13.20 2.55 10.68
C ILE A 217 13.44 2.08 9.24
N ASN A 218 12.41 2.13 8.40
CA ASN A 218 12.52 1.74 7.00
C ASN A 218 13.60 2.52 6.25
N MET A 219 13.66 3.83 6.44
CA MET A 219 14.68 4.68 5.80
C MET A 219 16.07 4.43 6.39
N ARG A 220 16.19 4.23 7.70
CA ARG A 220 17.46 3.98 8.38
C ARG A 220 18.14 2.71 7.88
N ARG A 221 17.40 1.64 7.55
CA ARG A 221 17.98 0.40 7.00
C ARG A 221 18.80 0.65 5.73
N ARG A 222 18.37 1.57 4.90
CA ARG A 222 19.09 1.96 3.67
C ARG A 222 20.43 2.63 4.00
N THR A 223 20.43 3.54 4.99
CA THR A 223 21.66 4.19 5.47
C THR A 223 22.61 3.19 6.12
N GLN A 224 22.10 2.28 6.94
CA GLN A 224 22.91 1.21 7.55
C GLN A 224 23.62 0.34 6.50
N MET A 225 22.96 0.01 5.38
CA MET A 225 23.60 -0.72 4.30
C MET A 225 24.77 0.07 3.71
N VAL A 226 24.63 1.38 3.51
CA VAL A 226 25.71 2.25 3.03
C VAL A 226 26.91 2.21 4.00
N GLU A 227 26.65 2.28 5.31
CA GLU A 227 27.72 2.21 6.34
C GLU A 227 28.37 0.80 6.37
N MET A 228 27.61 -0.27 6.15
CA MET A 228 28.19 -1.63 6.03
C MET A 228 29.14 -1.75 4.83
N VAL A 229 28.74 -1.22 3.65
CA VAL A 229 29.61 -1.19 2.48
C VAL A 229 30.87 -0.39 2.76
N LYS A 230 30.75 0.79 3.36
CA LYS A 230 31.86 1.64 3.75
C LYS A 230 32.81 0.94 4.72
N SER A 231 32.26 0.25 5.72
CA SER A 231 33.08 -0.52 6.67
C SER A 231 33.85 -1.67 6.01
N SER A 232 33.27 -2.26 4.96
CA SER A 232 33.87 -3.38 4.23
C SER A 232 34.93 -2.93 3.20
N CYS A 233 34.71 -1.77 2.54
CA CYS A 233 35.59 -1.25 1.50
C CYS A 233 36.65 -0.26 2.02
N GLY A 234 36.48 0.27 3.23
CA GLY A 234 37.23 1.41 3.75
C GLY A 234 36.66 2.73 3.21
N GLU A 235 37.40 3.37 2.29
CA GLU A 235 36.90 4.58 1.63
C GLU A 235 36.01 4.22 0.42
N LEU A 236 34.89 4.94 0.27
CA LEU A 236 33.98 4.78 -0.86
C LEU A 236 34.50 5.47 -2.14
N LEU A 237 35.35 6.49 -1.99
CA LEU A 237 35.90 7.21 -3.14
C LEU A 237 36.70 6.24 -4.04
N GLY A 238 36.20 6.00 -5.26
CA GLY A 238 36.80 5.08 -6.21
C GLY A 238 36.56 3.59 -5.95
N ALA A 239 35.84 3.22 -4.89
CA ALA A 239 35.45 1.84 -4.64
C ALA A 239 34.34 1.40 -5.60
N HIS A 240 34.66 0.45 -6.52
CA HIS A 240 33.67 -0.06 -7.47
C HIS A 240 32.64 -0.96 -6.77
N VAL A 241 31.37 -0.60 -6.82
CA VAL A 241 30.27 -1.35 -6.21
C VAL A 241 29.32 -1.86 -7.29
N ALA A 242 28.99 -3.16 -7.22
CA ALA A 242 27.94 -3.77 -8.04
C ALA A 242 26.68 -3.96 -7.19
N VAL A 243 25.55 -3.46 -7.69
CA VAL A 243 24.23 -3.66 -7.10
C VAL A 243 23.47 -4.67 -7.97
N LEU A 244 23.08 -5.79 -7.38
CA LEU A 244 22.38 -6.87 -8.07
C LEU A 244 20.90 -6.85 -7.66
N GLY A 245 20.04 -6.47 -8.62
CA GLY A 245 18.61 -6.25 -8.42
C GLY A 245 18.30 -4.77 -8.19
N ALA A 246 17.40 -4.21 -8.98
CA ALA A 246 16.91 -2.84 -8.89
C ALA A 246 15.43 -2.77 -8.45
N ALA A 247 14.66 -3.83 -8.69
CA ALA A 247 13.26 -3.91 -8.28
C ALA A 247 13.12 -3.82 -6.74
N PHE A 248 12.00 -3.26 -6.28
CA PHE A 248 11.78 -3.08 -4.84
C PHE A 248 11.51 -4.40 -4.09
N LYS A 249 11.13 -5.45 -4.80
CA LYS A 249 10.90 -6.81 -4.27
C LYS A 249 11.08 -7.87 -5.36
N PRO A 250 11.20 -9.16 -5.00
CA PRO A 250 11.14 -10.27 -5.95
C PRO A 250 9.84 -10.31 -6.77
N ASP A 251 9.90 -10.95 -7.94
CA ASP A 251 8.76 -11.16 -8.86
C ASP A 251 8.07 -9.87 -9.37
N SER A 252 8.83 -8.78 -9.44
CA SER A 252 8.37 -7.48 -9.93
C SER A 252 9.50 -6.80 -10.71
N ASP A 253 9.14 -5.98 -11.70
CA ASP A 253 10.02 -5.04 -12.42
C ASP A 253 9.87 -3.59 -11.91
N ASP A 254 9.05 -3.37 -10.87
CA ASP A 254 8.80 -2.04 -10.32
C ASP A 254 10.00 -1.56 -9.49
N VAL A 255 10.52 -0.42 -9.89
CA VAL A 255 11.66 0.26 -9.24
C VAL A 255 11.25 1.47 -8.40
N ARG A 256 9.95 1.74 -8.27
CA ARG A 256 9.46 2.88 -7.49
C ARG A 256 9.87 2.74 -6.02
N ASP A 257 10.48 3.80 -5.48
CA ASP A 257 11.03 3.84 -4.12
C ASP A 257 11.87 2.58 -3.76
N SER A 258 12.62 2.07 -4.74
CA SER A 258 13.46 0.87 -4.54
C SER A 258 14.52 1.13 -3.47
N PRO A 259 14.58 0.32 -2.39
CA PRO A 259 15.64 0.40 -1.41
C PRO A 259 17.03 0.19 -2.01
N ALA A 260 17.18 -0.73 -2.97
CA ALA A 260 18.44 -1.01 -3.65
C ALA A 260 18.94 0.19 -4.46
N LEU A 261 18.08 0.83 -5.24
CA LEU A 261 18.44 2.04 -6.00
C LEU A 261 18.72 3.23 -5.08
N ASN A 262 18.03 3.34 -3.95
CA ASN A 262 18.32 4.37 -2.97
C ASN A 262 19.71 4.19 -2.35
N VAL A 263 20.08 2.97 -1.98
CA VAL A 263 21.43 2.62 -1.50
C VAL A 263 22.48 2.91 -2.57
N ALA A 264 22.24 2.48 -3.82
CA ALA A 264 23.12 2.77 -4.95
C ALA A 264 23.38 4.27 -5.12
N GLY A 265 22.32 5.08 -5.09
CA GLY A 265 22.42 6.54 -5.18
C GLY A 265 23.21 7.16 -4.01
N GLN A 266 23.00 6.69 -2.78
CA GLN A 266 23.77 7.17 -1.62
C GLN A 266 25.25 6.82 -1.72
N LEU A 267 25.60 5.62 -2.20
CA LEU A 267 26.98 5.21 -2.43
C LEU A 267 27.63 6.06 -3.52
N GLN A 268 26.92 6.31 -4.62
CA GLN A 268 27.40 7.17 -5.71
C GLN A 268 27.64 8.62 -5.25
N LEU A 269 26.76 9.18 -4.45
CA LEU A 269 26.95 10.51 -3.86
C LEU A 269 28.18 10.61 -2.93
N GLN A 270 28.63 9.48 -2.38
CA GLN A 270 29.85 9.40 -1.55
C GLN A 270 31.10 9.04 -2.38
N GLY A 271 31.00 9.04 -3.70
CA GLY A 271 32.13 8.89 -4.63
C GLY A 271 32.44 7.46 -5.07
N ALA A 272 31.60 6.49 -4.75
CA ALA A 272 31.74 5.13 -5.28
C ALA A 272 31.20 5.05 -6.71
N PRO A 273 31.96 4.56 -7.71
CA PRO A 273 31.40 4.12 -8.98
C PRO A 273 30.45 2.94 -8.76
N VAL A 274 29.17 3.11 -9.09
CA VAL A 274 28.14 2.07 -8.89
C VAL A 274 27.61 1.58 -10.22
N ASN A 275 27.60 0.27 -10.41
CA ASN A 275 26.92 -0.40 -11.52
C ASN A 275 25.76 -1.22 -10.97
N ALA A 276 24.56 -0.98 -11.50
CA ALA A 276 23.38 -1.77 -11.16
C ALA A 276 23.06 -2.73 -12.31
N TYR A 277 22.71 -3.96 -11.96
CA TYR A 277 22.21 -4.97 -12.89
C TYR A 277 20.88 -5.51 -12.40
N ASP A 278 19.89 -5.54 -13.29
CA ASP A 278 18.60 -6.18 -13.07
C ASP A 278 18.25 -7.01 -14.32
N PRO A 279 17.78 -8.25 -14.19
CA PRO A 279 17.43 -9.11 -15.32
C PRO A 279 16.09 -8.78 -15.98
N LYS A 280 15.30 -7.84 -15.41
CA LYS A 280 13.97 -7.44 -15.89
C LYS A 280 14.01 -6.17 -16.71
#